data_b64c0c371a7451a97160b0f7f8e55df9
#
_entry.id   b64c0c371a7451a97160b0f7f8e55df9
#
_cell.length_a   1.000
_cell.length_b   1.000
_cell.length_c   1.000
_cell.angle_alpha   90.00
_cell.angle_beta   90.00
_cell.angle_gamma   90.00
#
_symmetry.space_group_name_H-M   'P 1'
#
loop_
_entity.id
_entity.type
_entity.pdbx_description
1 polymer ?
#
loop_
_entity_poly.entity_id
_entity_poly.type
_entity_poly.pdbx_seq_one_letter_code
_entity_poly.pdbx_strand_id
1 'polypeptide(L)'
;VAFVAEFSRGKSELINAIFFADYGNRMLPSSAGRTTMCPTELMFDGNKLPSIELLPIQTRATNSSVSEYKRFPDEWTKVALNIESPDAMQDALRHVSETTRVTPEEAARLGFEVGEGQIELYSVGDDGLVEVPRWRHAMINFPHPLLKQGLVILDTPGLNAIGAEPELTLSLLPNAHAVLFILAADTGVTQSDMAIWREHICGGGMAKRGRMVVLNKIDGQWDELKTAAEIDAEIQRQVETSADVLELPASQVFPVSAQKGLVAKINGDATLLERSRLPQLEAALSKELIPAKRDIVCDSTQSEFGDVSQRSERAQQFLSKILAH
;
A
#
# COMPACT_ATOMS: atom_id res chain seq x y z
N VAL A 1 -4.42 -4.51 4.78
CA VAL A 1 -2.99 -4.72 4.47
C VAL A 1 -2.46 -3.53 3.72
N ALA A 2 -1.40 -2.91 4.21
CA ALA A 2 -0.74 -1.82 3.50
C ALA A 2 0.34 -2.37 2.55
N PHE A 3 0.27 -1.98 1.28
CA PHE A 3 1.30 -2.25 0.28
C PHE A 3 2.27 -1.07 0.29
N VAL A 4 3.46 -1.28 0.80
CA VAL A 4 4.46 -0.26 1.07
C VAL A 4 5.70 -0.52 0.24
N ALA A 5 6.16 0.49 -0.48
CA ALA A 5 7.36 0.39 -1.31
C ALA A 5 8.02 1.75 -1.50
N GLU A 6 9.33 1.76 -1.66
CA GLU A 6 10.01 2.89 -2.25
C GLU A 6 9.63 3.03 -3.74
N PHE A 7 9.90 4.20 -4.32
CA PHE A 7 9.63 4.45 -5.73
C PHE A 7 10.27 3.39 -6.65
N SER A 8 9.57 3.02 -7.72
CA SER A 8 10.08 2.08 -8.74
C SER A 8 10.30 0.62 -8.29
N ARG A 9 9.80 0.19 -7.13
CA ARG A 9 9.89 -1.22 -6.69
C ARG A 9 8.85 -2.13 -7.38
N GLY A 10 7.96 -1.57 -8.19
CA GLY A 10 6.95 -2.33 -8.95
C GLY A 10 5.67 -2.63 -8.17
N LYS A 11 5.30 -1.78 -7.19
CA LYS A 11 4.08 -1.92 -6.40
C LYS A 11 2.80 -1.93 -7.24
N SER A 12 2.62 -0.95 -8.13
CA SER A 12 1.45 -0.88 -9.02
C SER A 12 1.38 -2.07 -9.99
N GLU A 13 2.53 -2.57 -10.45
CA GLU A 13 2.59 -3.78 -11.28
C GLU A 13 2.16 -5.01 -10.50
N LEU A 14 2.54 -5.11 -9.23
CA LEU A 14 2.09 -6.20 -8.34
C LEU A 14 0.59 -6.15 -8.11
N ILE A 15 0.01 -4.97 -7.88
CA ILE A 15 -1.43 -4.79 -7.72
C ILE A 15 -2.15 -5.16 -9.02
N ASN A 16 -1.66 -4.73 -10.19
CA ASN A 16 -2.20 -5.14 -11.48
C ASN A 16 -2.17 -6.67 -11.66
N ALA A 17 -1.05 -7.30 -11.32
CA ALA A 17 -0.88 -8.75 -11.47
C ALA A 17 -1.81 -9.58 -10.57
N ILE A 18 -2.07 -9.10 -9.35
CA ILE A 18 -2.93 -9.81 -8.40
C ILE A 18 -4.40 -9.55 -8.69
N PHE A 19 -4.80 -8.28 -8.88
CA PHE A 19 -6.22 -7.88 -8.84
C PHE A 19 -6.84 -7.60 -10.20
N PHE A 20 -6.07 -7.25 -11.22
CA PHE A 20 -6.58 -6.75 -12.49
C PHE A 20 -6.11 -7.50 -13.74
N ALA A 21 -5.42 -8.63 -13.59
CA ALA A 21 -4.88 -9.38 -14.72
C ALA A 21 -5.96 -9.85 -15.72
N ASP A 22 -7.17 -10.16 -15.23
CA ASP A 22 -8.29 -10.62 -16.05
C ASP A 22 -8.78 -9.60 -17.08
N TYR A 23 -8.41 -8.33 -16.93
CA TYR A 23 -8.75 -7.26 -17.89
C TYR A 23 -7.82 -7.20 -19.10
N GLY A 24 -6.78 -8.03 -19.16
CA GLY A 24 -5.87 -8.10 -20.30
C GLY A 24 -4.90 -6.92 -20.44
N ASN A 25 -4.98 -5.93 -19.56
CA ASN A 25 -4.16 -4.71 -19.58
C ASN A 25 -3.76 -4.28 -18.15
N ARG A 26 -2.81 -3.34 -18.08
CA ARG A 26 -2.52 -2.61 -16.84
C ARG A 26 -3.64 -1.64 -16.53
N MET A 27 -4.37 -1.88 -15.46
CA MET A 27 -5.45 -1.00 -15.00
C MET A 27 -4.91 0.18 -14.21
N LEU A 28 -3.97 -0.06 -13.28
CA LEU A 28 -3.25 1.01 -12.61
C LEU A 28 -2.00 1.40 -13.42
N PRO A 29 -1.74 2.69 -13.62
CA PRO A 29 -0.54 3.13 -14.34
C PRO A 29 0.72 2.70 -13.59
N SER A 30 1.68 2.10 -14.32
CA SER A 30 2.96 1.62 -13.79
C SER A 30 4.18 2.32 -14.42
N SER A 31 3.98 3.50 -15.02
CA SER A 31 5.04 4.26 -15.69
C SER A 31 6.05 4.85 -14.71
N ALA A 32 7.28 5.05 -15.18
CA ALA A 32 8.29 5.83 -14.46
C ALA A 32 7.80 7.28 -14.33
N GLY A 33 7.40 7.68 -13.13
CA GLY A 33 6.78 8.96 -12.82
C GLY A 33 5.84 8.83 -11.63
N ARG A 34 5.10 9.87 -11.29
CA ARG A 34 4.10 9.90 -10.21
C ARG A 34 2.93 8.96 -10.55
N THR A 35 3.03 7.68 -10.17
CA THR A 35 2.06 6.65 -10.57
C THR A 35 0.85 6.57 -9.64
N THR A 36 1.03 6.84 -8.36
CA THR A 36 -0.08 6.83 -7.40
C THR A 36 -0.08 8.16 -6.67
N MET A 37 -1.04 9.01 -7.01
CA MET A 37 -1.08 10.39 -6.51
C MET A 37 -1.82 10.52 -5.17
N CYS A 38 -2.73 9.61 -4.84
CA CYS A 38 -3.39 9.57 -3.54
C CYS A 38 -3.40 8.14 -2.97
N PRO A 39 -3.43 8.01 -1.64
CA PRO A 39 -3.66 6.71 -0.99
C PRO A 39 -4.97 6.10 -1.46
N THR A 40 -4.93 4.82 -1.83
CA THR A 40 -6.06 4.13 -2.43
C THR A 40 -6.36 2.83 -1.69
N GLU A 41 -7.60 2.67 -1.23
CA GLU A 41 -8.10 1.42 -0.65
C GLU A 41 -8.81 0.58 -1.72
N LEU A 42 -8.36 -0.67 -1.93
CA LEU A 42 -9.11 -1.68 -2.67
C LEU A 42 -9.84 -2.57 -1.67
N MET A 43 -11.15 -2.69 -1.82
CA MET A 43 -12.01 -3.45 -0.92
C MET A 43 -13.20 -4.06 -1.67
N PHE A 44 -13.97 -4.90 -1.01
CA PHE A 44 -15.26 -5.38 -1.52
C PHE A 44 -16.33 -5.25 -0.44
N ASP A 45 -17.40 -4.55 -0.79
CA ASP A 45 -18.66 -4.48 -0.06
C ASP A 45 -19.77 -5.00 -0.98
N GLY A 46 -20.30 -6.18 -0.67
CA GLY A 46 -21.37 -6.82 -1.46
C GLY A 46 -22.70 -6.07 -1.44
N ASN A 47 -22.88 -5.11 -0.55
CA ASN A 47 -24.08 -4.26 -0.48
C ASN A 47 -24.02 -3.03 -1.39
N LYS A 48 -22.85 -2.77 -1.99
CA LYS A 48 -22.61 -1.65 -2.90
C LYS A 48 -22.28 -2.14 -4.30
N LEU A 49 -22.68 -1.39 -5.31
CA LEU A 49 -22.23 -1.61 -6.68
C LEU A 49 -20.73 -1.30 -6.80
N PRO A 50 -20.02 -1.95 -7.76
CA PRO A 50 -18.65 -1.61 -8.05
C PRO A 50 -18.51 -0.11 -8.36
N SER A 51 -17.59 0.56 -7.65
CA SER A 51 -17.44 2.01 -7.71
C SER A 51 -16.10 2.47 -7.19
N ILE A 52 -15.72 3.69 -7.55
CA ILE A 52 -14.64 4.45 -6.92
C ILE A 52 -15.29 5.60 -6.15
N GLU A 53 -14.95 5.74 -4.89
CA GLU A 53 -15.32 6.88 -4.05
C GLU A 53 -14.03 7.71 -3.83
N LEU A 54 -14.06 8.99 -4.19
CA LEU A 54 -12.92 9.91 -4.23
C LEU A 54 -13.14 11.07 -3.26
N LEU A 55 -12.26 11.23 -2.29
CA LEU A 55 -12.31 12.33 -1.32
C LEU A 55 -11.48 13.52 -1.84
N PRO A 56 -12.07 14.73 -1.98
CA PRO A 56 -11.36 15.88 -2.50
C PRO A 56 -10.17 16.30 -1.63
N ILE A 57 -9.08 16.76 -2.25
CA ILE A 57 -7.85 17.19 -1.56
C ILE A 57 -8.09 18.35 -0.58
N GLN A 58 -9.05 19.22 -0.88
CA GLN A 58 -9.42 20.39 -0.04
C GLN A 58 -9.84 19.97 1.37
N THR A 59 -10.32 18.75 1.55
CA THR A 59 -10.68 18.20 2.87
C THR A 59 -9.48 18.05 3.82
N ARG A 60 -8.23 18.16 3.32
CA ARG A 60 -7.03 18.26 4.17
C ARG A 60 -6.94 19.55 4.97
N ALA A 61 -7.55 20.63 4.48
CA ALA A 61 -7.58 21.88 5.20
C ALA A 61 -8.43 21.83 6.48
N THR A 62 -9.18 20.77 6.70
CA THR A 62 -9.93 20.50 7.93
C THR A 62 -9.13 19.61 8.89
N ASN A 63 -9.49 19.64 10.17
CA ASN A 63 -8.86 18.76 11.17
C ASN A 63 -9.48 17.33 11.20
N SER A 64 -10.42 17.03 10.29
CA SER A 64 -11.10 15.75 10.25
C SER A 64 -10.27 14.69 9.53
N SER A 65 -10.23 13.48 10.09
CA SER A 65 -9.53 12.33 9.52
C SER A 65 -10.31 11.72 8.34
N VAL A 66 -9.62 10.95 7.49
CA VAL A 66 -10.28 10.14 6.43
C VAL A 66 -11.31 9.19 7.03
N SER A 67 -11.05 8.63 8.21
CA SER A 67 -11.99 7.73 8.91
C SER A 67 -13.28 8.43 9.33
N GLU A 68 -13.21 9.70 9.70
CA GLU A 68 -14.39 10.51 9.99
C GLU A 68 -15.18 10.79 8.71
N TYR A 69 -14.51 11.14 7.61
CA TYR A 69 -15.14 11.38 6.32
C TYR A 69 -15.86 10.13 5.75
N LYS A 70 -15.45 8.92 6.10
CA LYS A 70 -16.19 7.69 5.72
C LYS A 70 -17.63 7.66 6.26
N ARG A 71 -17.96 8.48 7.26
CA ARG A 71 -19.32 8.63 7.81
C ARG A 71 -20.19 9.63 7.03
N PHE A 72 -19.59 10.39 6.11
CA PHE A 72 -20.26 11.42 5.33
C PHE A 72 -20.15 11.10 3.82
N PRO A 73 -21.03 10.20 3.30
CA PRO A 73 -20.98 9.75 1.91
C PRO A 73 -21.11 10.86 0.87
N ASP A 74 -21.74 11.97 1.23
CA ASP A 74 -22.00 13.11 0.34
C ASP A 74 -20.72 13.94 0.06
N GLU A 75 -19.69 13.80 0.89
CA GLU A 75 -18.39 14.45 0.71
C GLU A 75 -17.51 13.72 -0.34
N TRP A 76 -17.92 12.54 -0.76
CA TRP A 76 -17.17 11.72 -1.70
C TRP A 76 -17.76 11.82 -3.10
N THR A 77 -16.90 12.09 -4.09
CA THR A 77 -17.27 11.97 -5.49
C THR A 77 -17.30 10.50 -5.89
N LYS A 78 -18.43 10.03 -6.46
CA LYS A 78 -18.61 8.63 -6.86
C LYS A 78 -18.48 8.47 -8.36
N VAL A 79 -17.68 7.49 -8.79
CA VAL A 79 -17.52 7.04 -10.16
C VAL A 79 -17.93 5.56 -10.23
N ALA A 80 -18.90 5.24 -11.09
CA ALA A 80 -19.31 3.85 -11.30
C ALA A 80 -18.21 3.06 -12.01
N LEU A 81 -17.97 1.82 -11.59
CA LEU A 81 -17.07 0.90 -12.26
C LEU A 81 -17.87 -0.06 -13.14
N ASN A 82 -17.60 -0.04 -14.45
CA ASN A 82 -18.08 -1.07 -15.36
C ASN A 82 -17.04 -2.20 -15.43
N ILE A 83 -17.22 -3.21 -14.60
CA ILE A 83 -16.31 -4.35 -14.48
C ILE A 83 -16.34 -5.31 -15.67
N GLU A 84 -17.29 -5.15 -16.61
CA GLU A 84 -17.40 -5.97 -17.81
C GLU A 84 -16.65 -5.36 -19.01
N SER A 85 -16.26 -4.08 -18.93
CA SER A 85 -15.53 -3.37 -20.00
C SER A 85 -14.14 -2.95 -19.53
N PRO A 86 -13.06 -3.54 -20.08
CA PRO A 86 -11.69 -3.16 -19.75
C PRO A 86 -11.40 -1.67 -19.97
N ASP A 87 -11.87 -1.09 -21.07
CA ASP A 87 -11.65 0.32 -21.38
C ASP A 87 -12.37 1.24 -20.40
N ALA A 88 -13.65 0.96 -20.10
CA ALA A 88 -14.42 1.73 -19.13
C ALA A 88 -13.83 1.61 -17.71
N MET A 89 -13.32 0.43 -17.36
CA MET A 89 -12.62 0.19 -16.09
C MET A 89 -11.34 1.01 -16.00
N GLN A 90 -10.54 1.02 -17.08
CA GLN A 90 -9.30 1.80 -17.14
C GLN A 90 -9.57 3.30 -17.08
N ASP A 91 -10.58 3.79 -17.80
CA ASP A 91 -10.97 5.21 -17.76
C ASP A 91 -11.43 5.63 -16.37
N ALA A 92 -12.23 4.82 -15.69
CA ALA A 92 -12.64 5.09 -14.32
C ALA A 92 -11.45 5.12 -13.35
N LEU A 93 -10.51 4.18 -13.46
CA LEU A 93 -9.33 4.12 -12.60
C LEU A 93 -8.35 5.28 -12.81
N ARG A 94 -8.36 5.93 -14.00
CA ARG A 94 -7.56 7.15 -14.24
C ARG A 94 -7.93 8.31 -13.31
N HIS A 95 -9.18 8.38 -12.87
CA HIS A 95 -9.61 9.44 -11.93
C HIS A 95 -8.80 9.45 -10.64
N VAL A 96 -8.31 8.29 -10.17
CA VAL A 96 -7.50 8.19 -8.95
C VAL A 96 -6.18 8.97 -9.07
N SER A 97 -5.65 9.12 -10.29
CA SER A 97 -4.39 9.80 -10.57
C SER A 97 -4.57 11.24 -11.07
N GLU A 98 -5.78 11.79 -10.97
CA GLU A 98 -6.01 13.18 -11.38
C GLU A 98 -5.27 14.17 -10.49
N THR A 99 -4.78 15.23 -11.11
CA THR A 99 -4.10 16.34 -10.45
C THR A 99 -4.91 17.62 -10.56
N THR A 100 -4.59 18.57 -9.71
CA THR A 100 -5.11 19.93 -9.75
C THR A 100 -3.97 20.91 -9.54
N ARG A 101 -4.14 22.15 -10.01
CA ARG A 101 -3.15 23.22 -9.88
C ARG A 101 -3.61 24.22 -8.82
N VAL A 102 -2.74 24.49 -7.88
CA VAL A 102 -3.01 25.38 -6.75
C VAL A 102 -1.86 26.36 -6.58
N THR A 103 -2.08 27.45 -5.85
CA THR A 103 -0.98 28.35 -5.50
C THR A 103 -0.02 27.70 -4.50
N PRO A 104 1.25 28.15 -4.42
CA PRO A 104 2.20 27.64 -3.42
C PRO A 104 1.67 27.76 -1.97
N GLU A 105 0.96 28.83 -1.65
CA GLU A 105 0.37 29.04 -0.33
C GLU A 105 -0.75 28.04 -0.05
N GLU A 106 -1.56 27.74 -1.05
CA GLU A 106 -2.61 26.73 -0.93
C GLU A 106 -2.00 25.32 -0.81
N ALA A 107 -0.97 25.00 -1.60
CA ALA A 107 -0.23 23.75 -1.48
C ALA A 107 0.33 23.56 -0.06
N ALA A 108 0.96 24.59 0.51
CA ALA A 108 1.47 24.56 1.88
C ALA A 108 0.34 24.35 2.92
N ARG A 109 -0.81 25.02 2.73
CA ARG A 109 -1.99 24.83 3.60
C ARG A 109 -2.54 23.40 3.54
N LEU A 110 -2.41 22.73 2.39
CA LEU A 110 -2.79 21.34 2.18
C LEU A 110 -1.73 20.36 2.67
N GLY A 111 -0.61 20.83 3.25
CA GLY A 111 0.46 20.02 3.80
C GLY A 111 1.46 19.51 2.77
N PHE A 112 1.53 20.15 1.60
CA PHE A 112 2.57 19.84 0.60
C PHE A 112 3.75 20.81 0.80
N GLU A 113 4.93 20.25 1.01
CA GLU A 113 6.16 21.06 1.07
C GLU A 113 6.54 21.51 -0.35
N VAL A 114 6.56 22.82 -0.54
CA VAL A 114 6.98 23.48 -1.78
C VAL A 114 8.32 24.15 -1.50
N GLY A 115 9.40 23.72 -2.14
CA GLY A 115 10.72 24.28 -1.91
C GLY A 115 11.76 23.89 -2.95
N GLU A 116 12.76 24.73 -3.13
CA GLU A 116 13.97 24.43 -3.89
C GLU A 116 14.90 23.57 -3.02
N GLY A 117 14.92 22.28 -3.21
CA GLY A 117 15.96 21.47 -2.56
C GLY A 117 15.60 20.02 -2.27
N GLN A 118 16.36 19.15 -2.85
CA GLN A 118 16.64 17.73 -2.62
C GLN A 118 15.60 16.67 -2.98
N ILE A 119 14.29 16.94 -2.98
CA ILE A 119 13.31 16.01 -3.58
C ILE A 119 12.24 16.89 -4.25
N GLU A 120 12.31 17.03 -5.56
CA GLU A 120 11.35 17.76 -6.41
C GLU A 120 10.01 17.00 -6.52
N LEU A 121 9.30 16.80 -5.40
CA LEU A 121 7.98 16.19 -5.43
C LEU A 121 6.91 17.19 -5.88
N TYR A 122 7.05 18.46 -5.52
CA TYR A 122 6.12 19.53 -5.83
C TYR A 122 6.89 20.79 -6.24
N SER A 123 7.17 20.92 -7.54
CA SER A 123 7.82 22.11 -8.09
C SER A 123 6.79 23.13 -8.56
N VAL A 124 7.14 24.40 -8.43
CA VAL A 124 6.35 25.51 -9.00
C VAL A 124 6.55 25.49 -10.51
N GLY A 125 5.45 25.41 -11.27
CA GLY A 125 5.50 25.48 -12.73
C GLY A 125 5.80 26.91 -13.25
N ASP A 126 6.04 27.02 -14.57
CA ASP A 126 6.30 28.31 -15.23
C ASP A 126 5.15 29.33 -15.06
N ASP A 127 3.95 28.85 -14.76
CA ASP A 127 2.75 29.65 -14.49
C ASP A 127 2.61 30.05 -13.00
N GLY A 128 3.58 29.74 -12.18
CA GLY A 128 3.57 30.04 -10.74
C GLY A 128 2.66 29.15 -9.91
N LEU A 129 2.11 28.05 -10.47
CA LEU A 129 1.24 27.12 -9.80
C LEU A 129 1.98 25.80 -9.48
N VAL A 130 1.49 25.10 -8.47
CA VAL A 130 1.97 23.79 -8.05
C VAL A 130 0.95 22.74 -8.43
N GLU A 131 1.40 21.66 -9.07
CA GLU A 131 0.56 20.51 -9.38
C GLU A 131 0.51 19.56 -8.19
N VAL A 132 -0.69 19.36 -7.61
CA VAL A 132 -0.93 18.49 -6.46
C VAL A 132 -1.98 17.42 -6.81
N PRO A 133 -2.07 16.30 -6.07
CA PRO A 133 -3.18 15.36 -6.23
C PRO A 133 -4.52 16.07 -6.09
N ARG A 134 -5.47 15.75 -6.97
CA ARG A 134 -6.84 16.24 -6.87
C ARG A 134 -7.59 15.62 -5.70
N TRP A 135 -7.21 14.41 -5.33
CA TRP A 135 -7.88 13.61 -4.33
C TRP A 135 -6.99 13.37 -3.11
N ARG A 136 -7.59 13.43 -1.94
CA ARG A 136 -6.96 13.11 -0.67
C ARG A 136 -6.88 11.60 -0.44
N HIS A 137 -7.92 10.87 -0.87
CA HIS A 137 -8.06 9.44 -0.67
C HIS A 137 -9.01 8.86 -1.71
N ALA A 138 -8.79 7.60 -2.10
CA ALA A 138 -9.69 6.86 -2.97
C ALA A 138 -10.09 5.52 -2.32
N MET A 139 -11.35 5.13 -2.49
CA MET A 139 -11.84 3.79 -2.13
C MET A 139 -12.43 3.12 -3.37
N ILE A 140 -11.90 1.97 -3.74
CA ILE A 140 -12.32 1.18 -4.89
C ILE A 140 -13.06 -0.05 -4.38
N ASN A 141 -14.37 -0.12 -4.62
CA ASN A 141 -15.19 -1.31 -4.37
C ASN A 141 -15.16 -2.21 -5.60
N PHE A 142 -14.48 -3.36 -5.51
CA PHE A 142 -14.22 -4.24 -6.63
C PHE A 142 -14.37 -5.73 -6.27
N PRO A 143 -15.11 -6.56 -7.05
CA PRO A 143 -15.45 -7.94 -6.71
C PRO A 143 -14.32 -8.93 -7.05
N HIS A 144 -13.18 -8.85 -6.40
CA HIS A 144 -12.08 -9.82 -6.54
C HIS A 144 -12.15 -10.91 -5.46
N PRO A 145 -11.77 -12.18 -5.74
CA PRO A 145 -11.84 -13.29 -4.77
C PRO A 145 -11.16 -13.03 -3.43
N LEU A 146 -9.97 -12.42 -3.41
CA LEU A 146 -9.26 -12.06 -2.19
C LEU A 146 -9.98 -10.95 -1.41
N LEU A 147 -10.54 -9.96 -2.11
CA LEU A 147 -11.29 -8.86 -1.48
C LEU A 147 -12.61 -9.36 -0.91
N LYS A 148 -13.29 -10.31 -1.59
CA LYS A 148 -14.51 -10.97 -1.10
C LYS A 148 -14.28 -11.76 0.20
N GLN A 149 -13.07 -12.22 0.45
CA GLN A 149 -12.66 -12.85 1.71
C GLN A 149 -12.40 -11.84 2.84
N GLY A 150 -12.62 -10.56 2.58
CA GLY A 150 -12.44 -9.47 3.55
C GLY A 150 -11.03 -8.86 3.57
N LEU A 151 -10.20 -9.15 2.58
CA LEU A 151 -8.93 -8.45 2.41
C LEU A 151 -9.23 -7.00 1.99
N VAL A 152 -8.60 -6.03 2.63
CA VAL A 152 -8.57 -4.64 2.23
C VAL A 152 -7.12 -4.29 1.96
N ILE A 153 -6.84 -3.81 0.76
CA ILE A 153 -5.51 -3.37 0.36
C ILE A 153 -5.46 -1.85 0.43
N LEU A 154 -4.44 -1.33 1.09
CA LEU A 154 -4.09 0.07 1.04
C LEU A 154 -2.87 0.22 0.12
N ASP A 155 -3.11 0.78 -1.06
CA ASP A 155 -2.04 1.20 -1.97
C ASP A 155 -1.56 2.59 -1.54
N THR A 156 -0.28 2.68 -1.17
CA THR A 156 0.32 3.91 -0.70
C THR A 156 1.13 4.57 -1.81
N PRO A 157 1.17 5.91 -1.94
CA PRO A 157 2.15 6.58 -2.78
C PRO A 157 3.56 6.10 -2.47
N GLY A 158 4.47 6.12 -3.45
CA GLY A 158 5.87 5.73 -3.21
C GLY A 158 6.49 6.55 -2.07
N LEU A 159 7.27 5.89 -1.23
CA LEU A 159 7.70 6.42 0.08
C LEU A 159 8.68 7.61 0.04
N ASN A 160 9.24 7.96 -1.12
CA ASN A 160 9.90 9.25 -1.28
C ASN A 160 8.93 10.44 -1.13
N ALA A 161 7.61 10.13 -1.15
CA ALA A 161 6.53 11.05 -0.81
C ALA A 161 6.16 11.04 0.69
N ILE A 162 6.81 10.25 1.54
CA ILE A 162 6.41 10.12 2.96
C ILE A 162 6.50 11.44 3.71
N GLY A 163 7.49 12.28 3.45
CA GLY A 163 7.53 13.63 3.99
C GLY A 163 6.42 14.55 3.44
N ALA A 164 5.93 14.26 2.22
CA ALA A 164 4.91 15.04 1.54
C ALA A 164 3.48 14.52 1.79
N GLU A 165 3.31 13.33 2.40
CA GLU A 165 2.03 12.69 2.69
C GLU A 165 1.89 12.35 4.18
N PRO A 166 1.67 13.37 5.06
CA PRO A 166 1.61 13.16 6.52
C PRO A 166 0.52 12.17 6.94
N GLU A 167 -0.59 12.09 6.22
CA GLU A 167 -1.68 11.15 6.54
C GLU A 167 -1.28 9.69 6.40
N LEU A 168 -0.42 9.40 5.42
CA LEU A 168 0.08 8.05 5.21
C LEU A 168 0.86 7.56 6.43
N THR A 169 1.74 8.42 6.93
CA THR A 169 2.65 8.10 8.03
C THR A 169 1.95 8.14 9.39
N LEU A 170 1.05 9.11 9.58
CA LEU A 170 0.44 9.36 10.88
C LEU A 170 -0.85 8.58 11.14
N SER A 171 -1.62 8.24 10.11
CA SER A 171 -2.93 7.61 10.29
C SER A 171 -3.14 6.29 9.58
N LEU A 172 -2.63 6.12 8.38
CA LEU A 172 -2.96 4.95 7.57
C LEU A 172 -2.05 3.74 7.85
N LEU A 173 -0.72 3.93 7.92
CA LEU A 173 0.21 2.85 8.23
C LEU A 173 0.07 2.32 9.66
N PRO A 174 -0.04 3.16 10.70
CA PRO A 174 -0.25 2.68 12.07
C PRO A 174 -1.54 1.88 12.26
N ASN A 175 -2.57 2.16 11.45
CA ASN A 175 -3.85 1.45 11.49
C ASN A 175 -3.90 0.21 10.58
N ALA A 176 -2.84 -0.09 9.84
CA ALA A 176 -2.76 -1.29 9.03
C ALA A 176 -2.51 -2.52 9.91
N HIS A 177 -3.36 -3.55 9.79
CA HIS A 177 -3.20 -4.81 10.52
C HIS A 177 -2.01 -5.65 10.03
N ALA A 178 -1.59 -5.44 8.79
CA ALA A 178 -0.42 -6.08 8.21
C ALA A 178 0.20 -5.18 7.13
N VAL A 179 1.51 -5.35 6.91
CA VAL A 179 2.27 -4.65 5.87
C VAL A 179 2.89 -5.66 4.92
N LEU A 180 2.71 -5.43 3.64
CA LEU A 180 3.45 -6.06 2.56
C LEU A 180 4.50 -5.07 2.06
N PHE A 181 5.74 -5.25 2.48
CA PHE A 181 6.86 -4.38 2.11
C PHE A 181 7.51 -4.89 0.83
N ILE A 182 7.55 -4.06 -0.20
CA ILE A 182 7.99 -4.46 -1.54
C ILE A 182 9.38 -3.90 -1.80
N LEU A 183 10.32 -4.79 -2.01
CA LEU A 183 11.70 -4.55 -2.41
C LEU A 183 11.90 -4.96 -3.88
N ALA A 184 13.02 -4.60 -4.46
CA ALA A 184 13.39 -5.06 -5.80
C ALA A 184 14.71 -5.84 -5.76
N ALA A 185 14.72 -7.00 -6.43
CA ALA A 185 15.86 -7.91 -6.44
C ALA A 185 17.10 -7.32 -7.12
N ASP A 186 16.90 -6.37 -8.05
CA ASP A 186 17.98 -5.67 -8.76
C ASP A 186 18.78 -4.71 -7.86
N THR A 187 18.18 -4.19 -6.80
CA THR A 187 18.83 -3.24 -5.86
C THR A 187 19.09 -3.83 -4.48
N GLY A 188 18.40 -4.93 -4.13
CA GLY A 188 18.38 -5.47 -2.78
C GLY A 188 17.76 -4.50 -1.78
N VAL A 189 18.13 -4.61 -0.50
CA VAL A 189 17.69 -3.71 0.57
C VAL A 189 18.59 -2.48 0.61
N THR A 190 18.04 -1.31 0.30
CA THR A 190 18.78 -0.04 0.31
C THR A 190 18.74 0.63 1.68
N GLN A 191 19.53 1.70 1.86
CA GLN A 191 19.49 2.49 3.10
C GLN A 191 18.14 3.17 3.32
N SER A 192 17.49 3.65 2.25
CA SER A 192 16.16 4.23 2.31
C SER A 192 15.10 3.18 2.66
N ASP A 193 15.18 1.98 2.09
CA ASP A 193 14.31 0.86 2.49
C ASP A 193 14.44 0.56 3.99
N MET A 194 15.67 0.58 4.52
CA MET A 194 15.93 0.35 5.94
C MET A 194 15.41 1.45 6.86
N ALA A 195 15.51 2.72 6.43
CA ALA A 195 14.94 3.83 7.19
C ALA A 195 13.42 3.66 7.33
N ILE A 196 12.73 3.40 6.22
CA ILE A 196 11.30 3.13 6.17
C ILE A 196 10.91 1.92 7.06
N TRP A 197 11.65 0.82 6.92
CA TRP A 197 11.41 -0.39 7.69
C TRP A 197 11.49 -0.14 9.19
N ARG A 198 12.52 0.56 9.65
CA ARG A 198 12.73 0.86 11.06
C ARG A 198 11.76 1.87 11.62
N GLU A 199 11.55 2.98 10.90
CA GLU A 199 10.77 4.11 11.39
C GLU A 199 9.26 3.87 11.32
N HIS A 200 8.79 3.25 10.23
CA HIS A 200 7.36 3.18 9.95
C HIS A 200 6.77 1.77 10.12
N ILE A 201 7.56 0.72 9.94
CA ILE A 201 7.05 -0.66 10.04
C ILE A 201 7.41 -1.30 11.37
N CYS A 202 8.64 -1.13 11.86
CA CYS A 202 9.06 -1.69 13.14
C CYS A 202 8.69 -0.82 14.35
N GLY A 203 8.73 0.51 14.20
CA GLY A 203 8.46 1.46 15.26
C GLY A 203 6.98 1.58 15.66
N GLY A 204 6.05 1.18 14.81
CA GLY A 204 4.61 1.37 14.98
C GLY A 204 3.88 0.36 15.87
N GLY A 205 4.58 -0.51 16.62
CA GLY A 205 3.93 -1.51 17.49
C GLY A 205 3.27 -2.68 16.74
N MET A 206 3.39 -2.76 15.43
CA MET A 206 2.82 -3.82 14.61
C MET A 206 3.40 -5.19 14.98
N ALA A 207 2.54 -6.17 15.21
CA ALA A 207 2.94 -7.53 15.50
C ALA A 207 3.85 -8.11 14.41
N LYS A 208 4.91 -8.84 14.78
CA LYS A 208 5.84 -9.46 13.80
C LYS A 208 5.14 -10.35 12.77
N ARG A 209 4.01 -10.97 13.13
CA ARG A 209 3.20 -11.81 12.23
C ARG A 209 2.51 -11.06 11.10
N GLY A 210 2.31 -9.75 11.22
CA GLY A 210 1.71 -8.90 10.18
C GLY A 210 2.71 -8.34 9.17
N ARG A 211 3.99 -8.74 9.22
CA ARG A 211 5.04 -8.24 8.34
C ARG A 211 5.40 -9.29 7.30
N MET A 212 5.20 -8.95 6.05
CA MET A 212 5.60 -9.76 4.89
C MET A 212 6.44 -8.91 3.95
N VAL A 213 7.38 -9.52 3.26
CA VAL A 213 8.26 -8.86 2.29
C VAL A 213 8.08 -9.51 0.93
N VAL A 214 7.96 -8.70 -0.10
CA VAL A 214 7.99 -9.14 -1.49
C VAL A 214 9.31 -8.70 -2.10
N LEU A 215 10.13 -9.64 -2.52
CA LEU A 215 11.32 -9.38 -3.32
C LEU A 215 10.94 -9.46 -4.80
N ASN A 216 10.54 -8.30 -5.35
CA ASN A 216 10.03 -8.20 -6.73
C ASN A 216 11.17 -8.13 -7.76
N LYS A 217 10.82 -8.27 -9.05
CA LYS A 217 11.72 -8.22 -10.21
C LYS A 217 12.78 -9.32 -10.25
N ILE A 218 12.46 -10.52 -9.75
CA ILE A 218 13.37 -11.67 -9.83
C ILE A 218 13.68 -12.09 -11.28
N ASP A 219 12.86 -11.68 -12.24
CA ASP A 219 13.08 -11.93 -13.66
C ASP A 219 14.37 -11.27 -14.20
N GLY A 220 14.90 -10.26 -13.54
CA GLY A 220 16.22 -9.71 -13.83
C GLY A 220 17.39 -10.67 -13.60
N GLN A 221 17.16 -11.77 -12.86
CA GLN A 221 18.14 -12.82 -12.60
C GLN A 221 18.01 -14.01 -13.57
N TRP A 222 17.01 -13.99 -14.44
CA TRP A 222 16.79 -15.03 -15.41
C TRP A 222 17.82 -14.92 -16.55
N ASP A 223 18.92 -15.62 -16.40
CA ASP A 223 20.01 -15.68 -17.35
C ASP A 223 19.90 -17.01 -18.16
N GLU A 224 19.85 -16.89 -19.47
CA GLU A 224 19.76 -18.05 -20.37
C GLU A 224 21.02 -18.91 -20.36
N LEU A 225 22.13 -18.39 -19.85
CA LEU A 225 23.42 -19.11 -19.70
C LEU A 225 23.48 -19.92 -18.40
N LYS A 226 22.53 -19.74 -17.48
CA LYS A 226 22.46 -20.45 -16.20
C LYS A 226 21.39 -21.52 -16.23
N THR A 227 21.62 -22.57 -15.47
CA THR A 227 20.60 -23.60 -15.21
C THR A 227 19.51 -23.05 -14.28
N ALA A 228 18.31 -23.65 -14.33
CA ALA A 228 17.22 -23.28 -13.42
C ALA A 228 17.64 -23.40 -11.95
N ALA A 229 18.42 -24.43 -11.60
CA ALA A 229 18.91 -24.64 -10.23
C ALA A 229 19.87 -23.54 -9.77
N GLU A 230 20.72 -23.02 -10.64
CA GLU A 230 21.64 -21.90 -10.33
C GLU A 230 20.87 -20.60 -10.14
N ILE A 231 19.84 -20.35 -10.98
CA ILE A 231 18.95 -19.19 -10.84
C ILE A 231 18.19 -19.26 -9.51
N ASP A 232 17.62 -20.42 -9.21
CA ASP A 232 16.88 -20.63 -7.96
C ASP A 232 17.77 -20.46 -6.72
N ALA A 233 19.00 -20.96 -6.76
CA ALA A 233 19.98 -20.79 -5.68
C ALA A 233 20.38 -19.31 -5.50
N GLU A 234 20.45 -18.54 -6.57
CA GLU A 234 20.75 -17.09 -6.51
C GLU A 234 19.59 -16.30 -5.91
N ILE A 235 18.36 -16.59 -6.35
CA ILE A 235 17.15 -15.99 -5.79
C ILE A 235 17.04 -16.34 -4.30
N GLN A 236 17.29 -17.60 -3.92
CA GLN A 236 17.22 -18.03 -2.53
C GLN A 236 18.24 -17.32 -1.63
N ARG A 237 19.47 -17.13 -2.12
CA ARG A 237 20.50 -16.33 -1.39
C ARG A 237 20.06 -14.89 -1.17
N GLN A 238 19.39 -14.26 -2.14
CA GLN A 238 18.87 -12.91 -1.98
C GLN A 238 17.71 -12.85 -0.98
N VAL A 239 16.84 -13.87 -0.96
CA VAL A 239 15.79 -14.01 0.04
C VAL A 239 16.40 -14.07 1.44
N GLU A 240 17.40 -14.93 1.66
CA GLU A 240 18.09 -15.08 2.93
C GLU A 240 18.80 -13.79 3.36
N THR A 241 19.54 -13.15 2.45
CA THR A 241 20.19 -11.87 2.72
C THR A 241 19.20 -10.78 3.09
N SER A 242 18.08 -10.68 2.37
CA SER A 242 17.03 -9.69 2.68
C SER A 242 16.36 -9.99 4.03
N ALA A 243 16.10 -11.24 4.33
CA ALA A 243 15.52 -11.69 5.59
C ALA A 243 16.44 -11.35 6.77
N ASP A 244 17.74 -11.63 6.66
CA ASP A 244 18.74 -11.32 7.68
C ASP A 244 18.84 -9.82 7.94
N VAL A 245 18.91 -8.99 6.88
CA VAL A 245 18.98 -7.53 7.00
C VAL A 245 17.75 -6.94 7.67
N LEU A 246 16.56 -7.49 7.37
CA LEU A 246 15.27 -7.03 7.92
C LEU A 246 14.90 -7.71 9.26
N GLU A 247 15.73 -8.62 9.75
CA GLU A 247 15.50 -9.40 10.97
C GLU A 247 14.17 -10.18 10.94
N LEU A 248 13.88 -10.81 9.78
CA LEU A 248 12.70 -11.64 9.54
C LEU A 248 13.08 -13.09 9.22
N PRO A 249 12.17 -14.05 9.46
CA PRO A 249 12.30 -15.38 8.88
C PRO A 249 12.26 -15.34 7.35
N ALA A 250 13.12 -16.13 6.68
CA ALA A 250 13.12 -16.23 5.21
C ALA A 250 11.75 -16.66 4.64
N SER A 251 10.94 -17.38 5.41
CA SER A 251 9.57 -17.77 5.03
C SER A 251 8.59 -16.58 4.91
N GLN A 252 8.95 -15.40 5.40
CA GLN A 252 8.18 -14.17 5.25
C GLN A 252 8.65 -13.30 4.07
N VAL A 253 9.64 -13.75 3.31
CA VAL A 253 10.16 -13.07 2.12
C VAL A 253 9.76 -13.84 0.88
N PHE A 254 8.91 -13.25 0.04
CA PHE A 254 8.33 -13.86 -1.16
C PHE A 254 9.02 -13.30 -2.41
N PRO A 255 9.89 -14.08 -3.06
CA PRO A 255 10.47 -13.68 -4.34
C PRO A 255 9.43 -13.81 -5.45
N VAL A 256 9.21 -12.73 -6.21
CA VAL A 256 8.23 -12.71 -7.31
C VAL A 256 8.73 -11.89 -8.49
N SER A 257 8.20 -12.17 -9.69
CA SER A 257 8.19 -11.23 -10.81
C SER A 257 6.75 -10.80 -11.08
N ALA A 258 6.37 -9.63 -10.59
CA ALA A 258 5.04 -9.08 -10.81
C ALA A 258 4.76 -8.88 -12.29
N GLN A 259 5.72 -8.35 -13.05
CA GLN A 259 5.58 -8.12 -14.49
C GLN A 259 5.36 -9.42 -15.26
N LYS A 260 6.18 -10.44 -15.03
CA LYS A 260 6.04 -11.74 -15.73
C LYS A 260 4.79 -12.47 -15.28
N GLY A 261 4.41 -12.35 -14.01
CA GLY A 261 3.15 -12.89 -13.50
C GLY A 261 1.93 -12.26 -14.16
N LEU A 262 1.92 -10.92 -14.34
CA LEU A 262 0.87 -10.23 -15.08
C LEU A 262 0.78 -10.69 -16.53
N VAL A 263 1.92 -10.70 -17.24
CA VAL A 263 2.00 -11.15 -18.64
C VAL A 263 1.52 -12.60 -18.78
N ALA A 264 1.94 -13.47 -17.85
CA ALA A 264 1.57 -14.87 -17.85
C ALA A 264 0.06 -15.08 -17.68
N LYS A 265 -0.57 -14.35 -16.75
CA LYS A 265 -2.02 -14.42 -16.55
C LYS A 265 -2.79 -13.92 -17.78
N ILE A 266 -2.37 -12.79 -18.36
CA ILE A 266 -2.99 -12.22 -19.57
C ILE A 266 -2.92 -13.18 -20.74
N ASN A 267 -1.78 -13.84 -20.94
CA ASN A 267 -1.55 -14.74 -22.08
C ASN A 267 -1.96 -16.20 -21.82
N GLY A 268 -2.36 -16.55 -20.59
CA GLY A 268 -2.67 -17.93 -20.21
C GLY A 268 -1.43 -18.84 -20.15
N ASP A 269 -0.22 -18.29 -19.94
CA ASP A 269 1.03 -19.03 -19.88
C ASP A 269 1.28 -19.57 -18.46
N ALA A 270 0.88 -20.82 -18.24
CA ALA A 270 1.02 -21.49 -16.94
C ALA A 270 2.50 -21.66 -16.53
N THR A 271 3.40 -21.91 -17.48
CA THR A 271 4.83 -22.10 -17.20
C THR A 271 5.48 -20.81 -16.73
N LEU A 272 5.21 -19.71 -17.41
CA LEU A 272 5.68 -18.39 -17.03
C LEU A 272 5.07 -17.95 -15.71
N LEU A 273 3.80 -18.26 -15.46
CA LEU A 273 3.12 -17.96 -14.22
C LEU A 273 3.78 -18.66 -13.02
N GLU A 274 4.06 -19.96 -13.14
CA GLU A 274 4.77 -20.72 -12.11
C GLU A 274 6.18 -20.14 -11.87
N ARG A 275 6.91 -19.86 -12.94
CA ARG A 275 8.25 -19.26 -12.88
C ARG A 275 8.26 -17.87 -12.24
N SER A 276 7.18 -17.10 -12.39
CA SER A 276 7.01 -15.78 -11.76
C SER A 276 6.88 -15.84 -10.24
N ARG A 277 6.56 -17.01 -9.68
CA ARG A 277 6.27 -17.25 -8.25
C ARG A 277 5.12 -16.41 -7.68
N LEU A 278 4.32 -15.77 -8.54
CA LEU A 278 3.16 -14.98 -8.12
C LEU A 278 2.09 -15.83 -7.41
N PRO A 279 1.78 -17.10 -7.85
CA PRO A 279 0.81 -17.94 -7.17
C PRO A 279 1.15 -18.26 -5.71
N GLN A 280 2.43 -18.35 -5.37
CA GLN A 280 2.88 -18.60 -4.00
C GLN A 280 2.54 -17.39 -3.09
N LEU A 281 2.75 -16.16 -3.58
CA LEU A 281 2.37 -14.94 -2.85
C LEU A 281 0.85 -14.85 -2.69
N GLU A 282 0.07 -15.10 -3.75
CA GLU A 282 -1.40 -15.11 -3.69
C GLU A 282 -1.94 -16.16 -2.69
N ALA A 283 -1.31 -17.33 -2.65
CA ALA A 283 -1.63 -18.37 -1.69
C ALA A 283 -1.33 -17.93 -0.24
N ALA A 284 -0.20 -17.25 0.00
CA ALA A 284 0.15 -16.71 1.30
C ALA A 284 -0.85 -15.61 1.74
N LEU A 285 -1.21 -14.68 0.85
CA LEU A 285 -2.23 -13.66 1.12
C LEU A 285 -3.57 -14.29 1.52
N SER A 286 -4.00 -15.34 0.81
CA SER A 286 -5.28 -16.01 1.05
C SER A 286 -5.27 -16.93 2.27
N LYS A 287 -4.22 -17.72 2.45
CA LYS A 287 -4.19 -18.81 3.46
C LYS A 287 -3.57 -18.41 4.79
N GLU A 288 -2.70 -17.43 4.79
CA GLU A 288 -1.97 -17.02 5.99
C GLU A 288 -2.47 -15.69 6.53
N LEU A 289 -2.57 -14.67 5.67
CA LEU A 289 -2.89 -13.31 6.11
C LEU A 289 -4.38 -13.13 6.43
N ILE A 290 -5.28 -13.69 5.60
CA ILE A 290 -6.73 -13.54 5.82
C ILE A 290 -7.19 -14.30 7.09
N PRO A 291 -6.80 -15.55 7.35
CA PRO A 291 -7.13 -16.22 8.59
C PRO A 291 -6.50 -15.57 9.82
N ALA A 292 -5.25 -15.12 9.73
CA ALA A 292 -4.55 -14.41 10.80
C ALA A 292 -5.21 -13.05 11.15
N LYS A 293 -6.04 -12.49 10.26
CA LYS A 293 -6.77 -11.23 10.50
C LYS A 293 -7.55 -11.26 11.82
N ARG A 294 -8.22 -12.37 12.15
CA ARG A 294 -8.99 -12.49 13.40
C ARG A 294 -8.08 -12.40 14.62
N ASP A 295 -6.97 -13.10 14.60
CA ASP A 295 -6.01 -13.13 15.71
C ASP A 295 -5.31 -11.77 15.86
N ILE A 296 -4.88 -11.16 14.74
CA ILE A 296 -4.26 -9.83 14.72
C ILE A 296 -5.23 -8.75 15.23
N VAL A 297 -6.50 -8.79 14.81
CA VAL A 297 -7.53 -7.85 15.28
C VAL A 297 -7.84 -8.09 16.75
N CYS A 298 -7.92 -9.35 17.23
CA CYS A 298 -8.13 -9.67 18.63
C CYS A 298 -6.96 -9.19 19.49
N ASP A 299 -5.71 -9.42 19.07
CA ASP A 299 -4.51 -9.00 19.79
C ASP A 299 -4.42 -7.47 19.89
N SER A 300 -4.69 -6.73 18.81
CA SER A 300 -4.71 -5.26 18.82
C SER A 300 -5.84 -4.72 19.70
N THR A 301 -7.03 -5.31 19.62
CA THR A 301 -8.16 -4.91 20.44
C THR A 301 -7.91 -5.19 21.94
N GLN A 302 -7.31 -6.34 22.28
CA GLN A 302 -6.94 -6.65 23.67
C GLN A 302 -5.86 -5.70 24.20
N SER A 303 -4.88 -5.31 23.37
CA SER A 303 -3.87 -4.33 23.73
C SER A 303 -4.47 -2.95 24.00
N GLU A 304 -5.38 -2.48 23.15
CA GLU A 304 -6.09 -1.20 23.34
C GLU A 304 -6.99 -1.21 24.58
N PHE A 305 -7.74 -2.30 24.80
CA PHE A 305 -8.56 -2.45 26.02
C PHE A 305 -7.70 -2.58 27.28
N GLY A 306 -6.56 -3.25 27.22
CA GLY A 306 -5.59 -3.33 28.31
C GLY A 306 -5.05 -1.96 28.71
N ASP A 307 -4.69 -1.14 27.74
CA ASP A 307 -4.21 0.23 27.97
C ASP A 307 -5.30 1.16 28.52
N VAL A 308 -6.54 1.05 28.01
CA VAL A 308 -7.68 1.82 28.54
C VAL A 308 -8.02 1.40 29.97
N SER A 309 -7.97 0.10 30.29
CA SER A 309 -8.20 -0.40 31.64
C SER A 309 -7.12 0.11 32.62
N GLN A 310 -5.84 0.04 32.24
CA GLN A 310 -4.76 0.57 33.08
C GLN A 310 -4.83 2.08 33.28
N ARG A 311 -5.23 2.85 32.25
CA ARG A 311 -5.45 4.30 32.39
C ARG A 311 -6.61 4.59 33.32
N SER A 312 -7.71 3.83 33.22
CA SER A 312 -8.86 3.94 34.12
C SER A 312 -8.50 3.62 35.57
N GLU A 313 -7.76 2.56 35.82
CA GLU A 313 -7.28 2.20 37.15
C GLU A 313 -6.34 3.27 37.75
N ARG A 314 -5.41 3.80 36.97
CA ARG A 314 -4.53 4.92 37.41
C ARG A 314 -5.33 6.18 37.71
N ALA A 315 -6.34 6.51 36.91
CA ALA A 315 -7.21 7.65 37.15
C ALA A 315 -8.04 7.46 38.45
N GLN A 316 -8.57 6.26 38.69
CA GLN A 316 -9.28 5.94 39.93
C GLN A 316 -8.38 5.97 41.17
N GLN A 317 -7.15 5.48 41.07
CA GLN A 317 -6.16 5.56 42.15
C GLN A 317 -5.74 7.02 42.41
N PHE A 318 -5.64 7.85 41.39
CA PHE A 318 -5.36 9.28 41.54
C PHE A 318 -6.50 10.02 42.24
N LEU A 319 -7.75 9.75 41.82
CA LEU A 319 -8.95 10.33 42.45
C LEU A 319 -9.11 9.88 43.90
N SER A 320 -8.85 8.61 44.21
CA SER A 320 -8.91 8.13 45.59
C SER A 320 -7.86 8.75 46.50
N LYS A 321 -6.67 9.10 45.98
CA LYS A 321 -5.64 9.81 46.72
C LYS A 321 -6.01 11.28 46.98
N ILE A 322 -6.71 11.92 46.05
CA ILE A 322 -7.19 13.31 46.24
C ILE A 322 -8.33 13.38 47.25
N LEU A 323 -9.20 12.37 47.28
CA LEU A 323 -10.34 12.31 48.22
C LEU A 323 -9.95 11.88 49.64
N ALA A 324 -8.73 11.38 49.84
CA ALA A 324 -8.20 10.94 51.13
C ALA A 324 -7.35 12.03 51.83
N HIS A 325 -7.23 13.21 51.26
CA HIS A 325 -6.65 14.42 51.85
C HIS A 325 -7.70 15.54 51.92
#